data_52395434d9fd1bbded1e5681b1b980e3
#
_entry.id   52395434d9fd1bbded1e5681b1b980e3
#
_cell.length_a   1.000
_cell.length_b   1.000
_cell.length_c   1.000
_cell.angle_alpha   90.00
_cell.angle_beta   90.00
_cell.angle_gamma   90.00
#
_symmetry.space_group_name_H-M   'P 1'
#
loop_
_entity.id
_entity.type
_entity.pdbx_description
1 polymer ?
#
loop_
_entity_poly.entity_id
_entity_poly.type
_entity_poly.pdbx_seq_one_letter_code
_entity_poly.pdbx_strand_id
1 'polypeptide(L)'
;MREKYESLALADLKAVAKARGLRGISTMKKDELVEAMLAADEKDKAEGRGIQKPKGVVASRTAERRETKNKEEVKGKEDTKKEETKAKEEKQSQTEEEKTIEELDSGISAHGILEVMPDGFGFIRCENYLPGENDVYVAPSQIRRFGLKTGDILEGNTRVRTQGEKFAALLYVKTINGYTPEESSKRHNFEDMTPIFPNERLHLEMPGASVAMRVMDLISPVGKGQRGMIVSPPKAGKTTLLKDVAKSVKRNSPEVHLIILLIDERPEEVTDIKEAIEGPNVEVIYSTFDELPEHHKRVSEMVIERGKRLVEHGKDVVILIDSITRLARAYNLIVPPSGRTLSGGLDPAALHMPKRFFGAARNMREGGSLTILATALVETGS
;
A
#
# COMPACT_ATOMS: atom_id res chain seq x y z
N MET A 1 6.44 -38.30 24.36
CA MET A 1 6.19 -36.98 24.95
C MET A 1 7.34 -36.04 24.71
N ARG A 2 8.60 -36.44 24.90
CA ARG A 2 9.79 -35.59 24.66
C ARG A 2 9.84 -35.01 23.25
N GLU A 3 9.70 -35.80 22.21
CA GLU A 3 9.66 -35.34 20.81
C GLU A 3 8.55 -34.31 20.51
N LYS A 4 7.41 -34.41 21.21
CA LYS A 4 6.34 -33.44 21.07
C LYS A 4 6.66 -32.07 21.68
N TYR A 5 7.43 -32.04 22.75
CA TYR A 5 7.86 -30.79 23.37
C TYR A 5 9.04 -30.17 22.61
N GLU A 6 9.95 -31.00 22.09
CA GLU A 6 11.07 -30.56 21.26
C GLU A 6 10.62 -29.95 19.91
N SER A 7 9.46 -30.39 19.36
CA SER A 7 8.90 -29.86 18.10
C SER A 7 8.23 -28.47 18.26
N LEU A 8 7.93 -28.03 19.48
CA LEU A 8 7.31 -26.73 19.73
C LEU A 8 8.31 -25.58 19.72
N ALA A 9 7.88 -24.41 19.26
CA ALA A 9 8.65 -23.19 19.40
C ALA A 9 8.81 -22.81 20.89
N LEU A 10 9.91 -22.11 21.26
CA LEU A 10 10.19 -21.75 22.66
C LEU A 10 9.06 -20.90 23.27
N ALA A 11 8.42 -20.05 22.49
CA ALA A 11 7.28 -19.22 22.94
C ALA A 11 6.07 -20.06 23.28
N ASP A 12 5.73 -21.05 22.45
CA ASP A 12 4.60 -21.95 22.66
C ASP A 12 4.84 -22.89 23.82
N LEU A 13 6.08 -23.37 23.97
CA LEU A 13 6.48 -24.22 25.10
C LEU A 13 6.37 -23.46 26.44
N LYS A 14 6.77 -22.17 26.48
CA LYS A 14 6.59 -21.29 27.64
C LYS A 14 5.10 -21.03 27.97
N ALA A 15 4.25 -20.88 26.95
CA ALA A 15 2.81 -20.70 27.14
C ALA A 15 2.16 -21.97 27.75
N VAL A 16 2.55 -23.16 27.28
CA VAL A 16 2.05 -24.45 27.80
C VAL A 16 2.55 -24.67 29.23
N ALA A 17 3.82 -24.36 29.55
CA ALA A 17 4.40 -24.47 30.87
C ALA A 17 3.72 -23.52 31.88
N LYS A 18 3.37 -22.28 31.45
CA LYS A 18 2.63 -21.31 32.24
C LYS A 18 1.19 -21.78 32.53
N ALA A 19 0.51 -22.34 31.54
CA ALA A 19 -0.84 -22.91 31.70
C ALA A 19 -0.89 -24.10 32.67
N ARG A 20 0.23 -24.78 32.88
CA ARG A 20 0.40 -25.88 33.86
C ARG A 20 0.89 -25.41 35.23
N GLY A 21 1.06 -24.11 35.42
CA GLY A 21 1.44 -23.52 36.72
C GLY A 21 2.93 -23.67 37.08
N LEU A 22 3.82 -23.99 36.15
CA LEU A 22 5.26 -24.01 36.36
C LEU A 22 5.79 -22.59 36.63
N ARG A 23 6.55 -22.41 37.71
CA ARG A 23 7.14 -21.12 38.08
C ARG A 23 8.61 -21.00 37.58
N GLY A 24 9.09 -19.80 37.35
CA GLY A 24 10.48 -19.54 36.94
C GLY A 24 10.79 -19.78 35.48
N ILE A 25 9.79 -19.93 34.60
CA ILE A 25 9.90 -20.30 33.19
C ILE A 25 10.48 -19.19 32.27
N SER A 26 10.55 -17.94 32.74
CA SER A 26 10.97 -16.78 31.93
C SER A 26 12.44 -16.81 31.55
N THR A 27 13.31 -17.34 32.41
CA THR A 27 14.76 -17.39 32.26
C THR A 27 15.28 -18.72 31.73
N MET A 28 14.44 -19.77 31.63
CA MET A 28 14.85 -21.12 31.19
C MET A 28 15.09 -21.20 29.69
N LYS A 29 16.11 -21.93 29.31
CA LYS A 29 16.41 -22.33 27.92
C LYS A 29 15.44 -23.44 27.47
N LYS A 30 15.38 -23.71 26.16
CA LYS A 30 14.41 -24.67 25.58
C LYS A 30 14.59 -26.07 26.20
N ASP A 31 15.81 -26.54 26.33
CA ASP A 31 16.10 -27.89 26.84
C ASP A 31 15.73 -28.04 28.33
N GLU A 32 16.01 -27.03 29.14
CA GLU A 32 15.65 -27.00 30.56
C GLU A 32 14.11 -26.96 30.75
N LEU A 33 13.42 -26.28 29.83
CA LEU A 33 11.95 -26.18 29.87
C LEU A 33 11.30 -27.52 29.47
N VAL A 34 11.88 -28.23 28.49
CA VAL A 34 11.44 -29.60 28.11
C VAL A 34 11.59 -30.57 29.26
N GLU A 35 12.73 -30.53 29.99
CA GLU A 35 12.93 -31.40 31.15
C GLU A 35 11.98 -31.09 32.31
N ALA A 36 11.73 -29.81 32.57
CA ALA A 36 10.76 -29.38 33.57
C ALA A 36 9.32 -29.82 33.25
N MET A 37 8.96 -29.83 31.97
CA MET A 37 7.67 -30.31 31.48
C MET A 37 7.54 -31.84 31.58
N LEU A 38 8.62 -32.58 31.34
CA LEU A 38 8.64 -34.04 31.50
C LEU A 38 8.52 -34.44 32.97
N ALA A 39 9.24 -33.76 33.86
CA ALA A 39 9.16 -33.98 35.31
C ALA A 39 7.72 -33.66 35.85
N ALA A 40 7.06 -32.68 35.29
CA ALA A 40 5.65 -32.38 35.63
C ALA A 40 4.70 -33.49 35.14
N ASP A 41 4.92 -34.02 33.93
CA ASP A 41 4.15 -35.15 33.40
C ASP A 41 4.32 -36.44 34.24
N GLU A 42 5.51 -36.68 34.79
CA GLU A 42 5.76 -37.82 35.71
C GLU A 42 5.07 -37.63 37.05
N LYS A 43 5.04 -36.42 37.60
CA LYS A 43 4.28 -36.11 38.82
C LYS A 43 2.79 -36.28 38.67
N ASP A 44 2.21 -35.75 37.56
CA ASP A 44 0.79 -35.88 37.25
C ASP A 44 0.37 -37.35 37.06
N LYS A 45 1.27 -38.21 36.50
CA LYS A 45 1.05 -39.65 36.40
C LYS A 45 1.09 -40.34 37.77
N ALA A 46 2.01 -39.93 38.66
CA ALA A 46 2.14 -40.50 39.98
C ALA A 46 0.98 -40.11 40.92
N GLU A 47 0.39 -38.91 40.70
CA GLU A 47 -0.76 -38.40 41.49
C GLU A 47 -2.12 -38.81 40.90
N GLY A 48 -2.19 -39.62 39.85
CA GLY A 48 -3.43 -40.11 39.22
C GLY A 48 -4.32 -39.04 38.57
N ARG A 49 -3.78 -37.84 38.33
CA ARG A 49 -4.47 -36.77 37.60
C ARG A 49 -4.31 -36.96 36.12
N GLY A 50 -5.41 -37.27 35.42
CA GLY A 50 -5.43 -37.44 33.97
C GLY A 50 -4.90 -36.21 33.26
N ILE A 51 -4.02 -36.41 32.27
CA ILE A 51 -3.38 -35.41 31.42
C ILE A 51 -4.43 -34.53 30.74
N GLN A 52 -4.61 -33.28 31.17
CA GLN A 52 -5.47 -32.32 30.48
C GLN A 52 -4.84 -31.96 29.13
N LYS A 53 -5.52 -32.35 28.04
CA LYS A 53 -5.17 -31.91 26.67
C LYS A 53 -5.45 -30.42 26.51
N PRO A 54 -4.55 -29.61 25.96
CA PRO A 54 -4.85 -28.21 25.62
C PRO A 54 -5.93 -28.17 24.54
N LYS A 55 -7.03 -27.41 24.79
CA LYS A 55 -8.05 -27.09 23.81
C LYS A 55 -7.51 -26.04 22.83
N GLY A 56 -7.57 -26.34 21.55
CA GLY A 56 -7.63 -25.36 20.48
C GLY A 56 -6.52 -25.33 19.46
N VAL A 57 -6.60 -26.15 18.43
CA VAL A 57 -6.35 -25.78 17.03
C VAL A 57 -7.34 -26.56 16.18
N VAL A 58 -8.10 -25.81 15.36
CA VAL A 58 -9.23 -26.24 14.56
C VAL A 58 -8.76 -26.97 13.32
N ALA A 59 -9.37 -28.12 13.04
CA ALA A 59 -9.53 -28.61 11.67
C ALA A 59 -10.94 -29.19 11.52
N SER A 60 -11.59 -28.71 10.50
CA SER A 60 -12.95 -28.97 10.04
C SER A 60 -13.28 -30.45 9.80
N ARG A 61 -14.49 -30.93 10.12
CA ARG A 61 -15.52 -31.43 9.21
C ARG A 61 -16.61 -32.24 9.89
N THR A 62 -17.84 -31.85 9.57
CA THR A 62 -19.10 -32.60 9.24
C THR A 62 -19.77 -33.49 10.27
N ALA A 63 -20.99 -33.07 10.56
CA ALA A 63 -22.27 -33.79 10.60
C ALA A 63 -22.49 -34.91 11.66
N GLU A 64 -23.38 -34.73 12.56
CA GLU A 64 -24.74 -35.26 12.52
C GLU A 64 -25.54 -35.00 13.81
N ARG A 65 -26.75 -34.67 13.60
CA ARG A 65 -27.98 -34.45 14.31
C ARG A 65 -28.35 -35.56 15.32
N ARG A 66 -28.75 -35.21 16.55
CA ARG A 66 -30.01 -35.60 17.21
C ARG A 66 -30.05 -35.21 18.70
N GLU A 67 -31.03 -34.39 18.99
CA GLU A 67 -32.01 -34.34 20.08
C GLU A 67 -31.68 -34.95 21.46
N THR A 68 -31.76 -34.15 22.52
CA THR A 68 -32.91 -34.21 23.46
C THR A 68 -32.89 -33.05 24.47
N LYS A 69 -34.11 -32.57 24.76
CA LYS A 69 -34.55 -31.53 25.64
C LYS A 69 -34.24 -31.77 27.13
N ASN A 70 -34.27 -30.65 27.85
CA ASN A 70 -34.54 -30.39 29.24
C ASN A 70 -33.36 -30.28 30.22
N LYS A 71 -33.05 -29.04 30.53
CA LYS A 71 -33.17 -28.46 31.87
C LYS A 71 -32.79 -27.00 31.82
N GLU A 72 -33.80 -26.17 31.65
CA GLU A 72 -33.79 -24.75 32.02
C GLU A 72 -33.99 -24.58 33.53
N GLU A 73 -33.53 -23.38 33.94
CA GLU A 73 -33.66 -22.76 35.26
C GLU A 73 -32.60 -23.16 36.30
N VAL A 74 -31.65 -22.26 36.45
CA VAL A 74 -30.94 -21.69 37.60
C VAL A 74 -29.49 -21.28 37.26
N LYS A 75 -29.25 -20.58 36.12
CA LYS A 75 -27.94 -19.93 35.85
C LYS A 75 -28.02 -18.53 35.27
N GLY A 76 -29.17 -17.91 35.33
CA GLY A 76 -29.42 -16.62 34.63
C GLY A 76 -29.05 -15.35 35.41
N LYS A 77 -28.39 -15.41 36.56
CA LYS A 77 -28.06 -14.20 37.36
C LYS A 77 -26.58 -13.92 37.60
N GLU A 78 -25.67 -14.84 37.28
CA GLU A 78 -24.23 -14.59 37.42
C GLU A 78 -23.56 -14.18 36.10
N ASP A 79 -24.09 -14.61 34.94
CA ASP A 79 -23.53 -14.26 33.66
C ASP A 79 -23.86 -12.85 33.20
N THR A 80 -25.05 -12.33 33.52
CA THR A 80 -25.45 -10.94 33.24
C THR A 80 -24.63 -9.90 34.02
N LYS A 81 -24.17 -10.22 35.21
CA LYS A 81 -23.33 -9.31 36.02
C LYS A 81 -21.87 -9.28 35.53
N LYS A 82 -21.37 -10.36 34.90
CA LYS A 82 -20.02 -10.41 34.30
C LYS A 82 -19.96 -9.73 32.94
N GLU A 83 -21.05 -9.78 32.16
CA GLU A 83 -21.15 -9.04 30.90
C GLU A 83 -21.33 -7.54 31.11
N GLU A 84 -22.14 -7.12 32.08
CA GLU A 84 -22.28 -5.70 32.43
C GLU A 84 -21.00 -5.09 33.03
N THR A 85 -20.21 -5.87 33.79
CA THR A 85 -18.93 -5.38 34.37
C THR A 85 -17.87 -5.29 33.28
N LYS A 86 -17.78 -6.27 32.37
CA LYS A 86 -16.90 -6.19 31.18
C LYS A 86 -17.27 -5.04 30.24
N ALA A 87 -18.55 -4.84 29.94
CA ALA A 87 -19.03 -3.74 29.13
C ALA A 87 -18.81 -2.36 29.77
N LYS A 88 -18.76 -2.28 31.11
CA LYS A 88 -18.41 -1.03 31.82
C LYS A 88 -16.91 -0.79 31.87
N GLU A 89 -16.10 -1.82 32.07
CA GLU A 89 -14.62 -1.73 31.98
C GLU A 89 -14.14 -1.40 30.56
N GLU A 90 -14.73 -1.99 29.52
CA GLU A 90 -14.45 -1.64 28.12
C GLU A 90 -14.88 -0.21 27.77
N LYS A 91 -16.02 0.27 28.27
CA LYS A 91 -16.44 1.66 28.08
C LYS A 91 -15.60 2.66 28.89
N GLN A 92 -15.12 2.31 30.07
CA GLN A 92 -14.22 3.17 30.84
C GLN A 92 -12.84 3.23 30.25
N SER A 93 -12.27 2.11 29.72
CA SER A 93 -10.98 2.12 29.03
C SER A 93 -11.04 2.88 27.70
N GLN A 94 -12.13 2.76 26.93
CA GLN A 94 -12.34 3.56 25.71
C GLN A 94 -12.43 5.06 26.01
N THR A 95 -13.11 5.45 27.10
CA THR A 95 -13.25 6.86 27.48
C THR A 95 -11.95 7.47 28.02
N GLU A 96 -11.09 6.67 28.65
CA GLU A 96 -9.75 7.10 29.10
C GLU A 96 -8.77 7.17 27.92
N GLU A 97 -8.83 6.24 26.96
CA GLU A 97 -8.06 6.29 25.72
C GLU A 97 -8.45 7.48 24.84
N GLU A 98 -9.75 7.78 24.70
CA GLU A 98 -10.26 8.95 23.97
C GLU A 98 -9.77 10.27 24.59
N LYS A 99 -9.81 10.42 25.90
CA LYS A 99 -9.31 11.61 26.62
C LYS A 99 -7.79 11.78 26.45
N THR A 100 -7.04 10.68 26.46
CA THR A 100 -5.59 10.72 26.27
C THR A 100 -5.24 11.09 24.82
N ILE A 101 -6.05 10.66 23.86
CA ILE A 101 -5.90 11.03 22.44
C ILE A 101 -6.22 12.52 22.25
N GLU A 102 -7.28 13.05 22.85
CA GLU A 102 -7.63 14.47 22.78
C GLU A 102 -6.54 15.38 23.37
N GLU A 103 -5.91 14.99 24.49
CA GLU A 103 -4.80 15.74 25.09
C GLU A 103 -3.51 15.74 24.23
N LEU A 104 -3.30 14.69 23.44
CA LEU A 104 -2.13 14.56 22.56
C LEU A 104 -2.37 15.13 21.16
N ASP A 105 -3.61 15.40 20.76
CA ASP A 105 -3.94 15.92 19.44
C ASP A 105 -3.51 17.38 19.30
N SER A 106 -2.70 17.65 18.29
CA SER A 106 -2.28 19.03 17.97
C SER A 106 -3.38 19.84 17.27
N GLY A 107 -4.48 19.22 16.84
CA GLY A 107 -5.51 19.81 15.99
C GLY A 107 -5.05 20.05 14.53
N ILE A 108 -3.84 19.66 14.18
CA ILE A 108 -3.28 19.82 12.82
C ILE A 108 -3.49 18.55 12.04
N SER A 109 -4.23 18.65 10.93
CA SER A 109 -4.41 17.52 10.02
C SER A 109 -3.17 17.28 9.17
N ALA A 110 -2.80 16.00 9.02
CA ALA A 110 -1.80 15.53 8.06
C ALA A 110 -2.52 14.92 6.85
N HIS A 111 -2.12 15.32 5.65
CA HIS A 111 -2.61 14.75 4.39
C HIS A 111 -1.45 14.62 3.41
N GLY A 112 -1.29 13.46 2.80
CA GLY A 112 -0.25 13.24 1.80
C GLY A 112 0.00 11.76 1.52
N ILE A 113 0.99 11.51 0.69
CA ILE A 113 1.35 10.15 0.26
C ILE A 113 2.36 9.52 1.22
N LEU A 114 2.11 8.29 1.61
CA LEU A 114 3.03 7.54 2.48
C LEU A 114 4.20 6.97 1.68
N GLU A 115 5.39 7.20 2.17
CA GLU A 115 6.61 6.50 1.78
C GLU A 115 7.12 5.69 2.97
N VAL A 116 7.13 4.36 2.84
CA VAL A 116 7.66 3.45 3.87
C VAL A 116 9.14 3.25 3.62
N MET A 117 9.93 3.48 4.67
CA MET A 117 11.38 3.31 4.65
C MET A 117 11.78 1.85 4.92
N PRO A 118 12.98 1.41 4.49
CA PRO A 118 13.47 0.04 4.71
C PRO A 118 13.47 -0.39 6.19
N ASP A 119 13.66 0.58 7.11
CA ASP A 119 13.66 0.33 8.56
C ASP A 119 12.26 0.14 9.15
N GLY A 120 11.20 0.21 8.32
CA GLY A 120 9.83 -0.09 8.67
C GLY A 120 9.02 1.08 9.24
N PHE A 121 9.60 2.26 9.42
CA PHE A 121 8.87 3.52 9.65
C PHE A 121 8.54 4.18 8.30
N GLY A 122 7.73 5.24 8.31
CA GLY A 122 7.39 5.96 7.10
C GLY A 122 7.27 7.46 7.29
N PHE A 123 7.11 8.17 6.17
CA PHE A 123 6.79 9.59 6.14
C PHE A 123 5.60 9.83 5.21
N ILE A 124 4.68 10.68 5.64
CA ILE A 124 3.68 11.29 4.76
C ILE A 124 4.36 12.44 4.03
N ARG A 125 4.51 12.33 2.71
CA ARG A 125 5.06 13.37 1.84
C ARG A 125 3.93 14.30 1.44
N CYS A 126 4.02 15.55 1.83
CA CYS A 126 2.94 16.50 1.65
C CYS A 126 2.96 17.17 0.28
N GLU A 127 4.12 17.25 -0.38
CA GLU A 127 4.30 17.99 -1.63
C GLU A 127 4.93 17.12 -2.72
N ASN A 128 4.28 17.06 -3.88
CA ASN A 128 4.79 16.48 -5.12
C ASN A 128 5.53 15.12 -4.95
N TYR A 129 5.12 14.33 -3.93
CA TYR A 129 5.67 12.99 -3.62
C TYR A 129 7.18 12.98 -3.24
N LEU A 130 7.75 14.15 -2.99
CA LEU A 130 9.16 14.32 -2.60
C LEU A 130 9.30 14.65 -1.11
N PRO A 131 10.47 14.36 -0.50
CA PRO A 131 10.75 14.76 0.86
C PRO A 131 10.69 16.28 1.03
N GLY A 132 10.03 16.74 2.09
CA GLY A 132 9.87 18.15 2.44
C GLY A 132 10.00 18.40 3.94
N GLU A 133 9.99 19.67 4.30
CA GLU A 133 10.08 20.10 5.71
C GLU A 133 8.78 19.81 6.49
N ASN A 134 7.65 19.75 5.77
CA ASN A 134 6.32 19.51 6.32
C ASN A 134 5.95 18.02 6.43
N ASP A 135 6.90 17.14 6.15
CA ASP A 135 6.67 15.69 6.21
C ASP A 135 6.26 15.25 7.62
N VAL A 136 5.37 14.26 7.68
CA VAL A 136 4.86 13.73 8.93
C VAL A 136 5.35 12.31 9.13
N TYR A 137 5.98 12.04 10.27
CA TYR A 137 6.48 10.73 10.63
C TYR A 137 5.34 9.75 10.95
N VAL A 138 5.43 8.54 10.43
CA VAL A 138 4.48 7.43 10.67
C VAL A 138 5.21 6.28 11.37
N ALA A 139 4.71 5.90 12.53
CA ALA A 139 5.34 4.86 13.34
C ALA A 139 5.20 3.45 12.73
N PRO A 140 6.18 2.55 12.92
CA PRO A 140 6.13 1.17 12.45
C PRO A 140 4.92 0.38 12.97
N SER A 141 4.44 0.72 14.17
CA SER A 141 3.26 0.11 14.77
C SER A 141 1.99 0.41 13.97
N GLN A 142 1.82 1.66 13.51
CA GLN A 142 0.69 2.08 12.67
C GLN A 142 0.75 1.45 11.30
N ILE A 143 1.95 1.41 10.68
CA ILE A 143 2.17 0.76 9.37
C ILE A 143 1.75 -0.72 9.43
N ARG A 144 2.20 -1.44 10.45
CA ARG A 144 1.82 -2.86 10.63
C ARG A 144 0.36 -3.06 10.98
N ARG A 145 -0.21 -2.22 11.88
CA ARG A 145 -1.59 -2.35 12.34
C ARG A 145 -2.59 -2.20 11.20
N PHE A 146 -2.37 -1.24 10.31
CA PHE A 146 -3.30 -0.91 9.22
C PHE A 146 -2.86 -1.48 7.86
N GLY A 147 -1.77 -2.23 7.80
CA GLY A 147 -1.24 -2.77 6.55
C GLY A 147 -0.89 -1.69 5.52
N LEU A 148 -0.35 -0.53 6.01
CA LEU A 148 -0.01 0.60 5.17
C LEU A 148 1.15 0.28 4.24
N LYS A 149 1.10 0.82 3.05
CA LYS A 149 2.12 0.62 2.00
C LYS A 149 2.54 1.94 1.38
N THR A 150 3.74 1.97 0.82
CA THR A 150 4.17 3.09 -0.04
C THR A 150 3.13 3.33 -1.14
N GLY A 151 2.76 4.59 -1.35
CA GLY A 151 1.74 4.99 -2.33
C GLY A 151 0.33 5.18 -1.75
N ASP A 152 0.09 4.83 -0.47
CA ASP A 152 -1.18 5.15 0.19
C ASP A 152 -1.27 6.66 0.49
N ILE A 153 -2.39 7.28 0.18
CA ILE A 153 -2.71 8.62 0.68
C ILE A 153 -3.34 8.47 2.07
N LEU A 154 -2.72 9.10 3.05
CA LEU A 154 -3.18 9.09 4.43
C LEU A 154 -3.76 10.45 4.82
N GLU A 155 -4.86 10.40 5.54
CA GLU A 155 -5.38 11.53 6.30
C GLU A 155 -5.43 11.16 7.77
N GLY A 156 -5.07 12.09 8.63
CA GLY A 156 -5.09 11.89 10.07
C GLY A 156 -4.68 13.15 10.81
N ASN A 157 -4.59 13.09 12.13
CA ASN A 157 -4.11 14.20 12.93
C ASN A 157 -2.70 13.92 13.45
N THR A 158 -1.94 14.99 13.61
CA THR A 158 -0.60 14.93 14.20
C THR A 158 -0.68 15.09 15.71
N ARG A 159 0.28 14.50 16.42
CA ARG A 159 0.42 14.75 17.85
C ARG A 159 1.16 16.09 18.09
N VAL A 160 0.96 16.65 19.27
CA VAL A 160 1.74 17.78 19.75
C VAL A 160 3.23 17.42 19.71
N ARG A 161 4.05 18.30 19.07
CA ARG A 161 5.50 18.08 18.97
C ARG A 161 6.18 18.16 20.32
N THR A 162 7.04 17.20 20.59
CA THR A 162 7.92 17.23 21.76
C THR A 162 9.19 18.04 21.43
N GLN A 163 9.76 18.69 22.43
CA GLN A 163 10.96 19.52 22.25
C GLN A 163 12.12 18.64 21.70
N GLY A 164 12.65 19.01 20.51
CA GLY A 164 13.73 18.28 19.82
C GLY A 164 13.29 17.39 18.64
N GLU A 165 12.00 17.20 18.40
CA GLU A 165 11.52 16.47 17.21
C GLU A 165 11.61 17.33 15.95
N LYS A 166 12.28 16.80 14.90
CA LYS A 166 12.42 17.49 13.60
C LYS A 166 11.10 17.48 12.82
N PHE A 167 10.37 16.37 12.85
CA PHE A 167 9.11 16.18 12.12
C PHE A 167 7.94 16.02 13.07
N ALA A 168 6.74 16.43 12.64
CA ALA A 168 5.52 16.06 13.33
C ALA A 168 5.31 14.54 13.23
N ALA A 169 4.67 13.93 14.21
CA ALA A 169 4.33 12.50 14.17
C ALA A 169 2.82 12.32 14.02
N LEU A 170 2.40 11.36 13.22
CA LEU A 170 1.00 10.98 13.05
C LEU A 170 0.47 10.39 14.37
N LEU A 171 -0.60 10.96 14.90
CA LEU A 171 -1.26 10.48 16.12
C LEU A 171 -2.18 9.30 15.79
N TYR A 172 -3.09 9.49 14.85
CA TYR A 172 -3.98 8.44 14.35
C TYR A 172 -4.31 8.61 12.86
N VAL A 173 -4.64 7.49 12.21
CA VAL A 173 -5.08 7.45 10.82
C VAL A 173 -6.58 7.60 10.76
N LYS A 174 -7.07 8.59 10.02
CA LYS A 174 -8.49 8.85 9.79
C LYS A 174 -8.98 8.14 8.53
N THR A 175 -8.30 8.34 7.42
CA THR A 175 -8.60 7.66 6.15
C THR A 175 -7.33 7.16 5.45
N ILE A 176 -7.49 6.11 4.65
CA ILE A 176 -6.46 5.54 3.77
C ILE A 176 -7.06 5.52 2.37
N ASN A 177 -6.50 6.30 1.44
CA ASN A 177 -7.02 6.48 0.08
C ASN A 177 -8.51 6.91 0.03
N GLY A 178 -8.98 7.65 1.04
CA GLY A 178 -10.38 8.07 1.17
C GLY A 178 -11.32 7.02 1.76
N TYR A 179 -10.83 5.84 2.15
CA TYR A 179 -11.58 4.78 2.82
C TYR A 179 -11.24 4.72 4.31
N THR A 180 -12.12 4.13 5.10
CA THR A 180 -11.82 3.85 6.51
C THR A 180 -10.69 2.82 6.61
N PRO A 181 -9.89 2.83 7.70
CA PRO A 181 -8.82 1.85 7.89
C PRO A 181 -9.29 0.39 7.84
N GLU A 182 -10.52 0.13 8.30
CA GLU A 182 -11.13 -1.20 8.31
C GLU A 182 -11.51 -1.68 6.89
N GLU A 183 -12.03 -0.79 6.06
CA GLU A 183 -12.32 -1.08 4.65
C GLU A 183 -11.03 -1.26 3.86
N SER A 184 -10.05 -0.38 4.08
CA SER A 184 -8.76 -0.43 3.39
C SER A 184 -7.97 -1.72 3.72
N SER A 185 -8.13 -2.28 4.92
CA SER A 185 -7.46 -3.52 5.31
C SER A 185 -7.92 -4.76 4.54
N LYS A 186 -9.10 -4.71 3.93
CA LYS A 186 -9.71 -5.82 3.15
C LYS A 186 -9.24 -5.86 1.70
N ARG A 187 -8.49 -4.87 1.23
CA ARG A 187 -8.01 -4.79 -0.15
C ARG A 187 -7.08 -5.93 -0.51
N HIS A 188 -7.13 -6.38 -1.75
CA HIS A 188 -6.19 -7.33 -2.31
C HIS A 188 -4.82 -6.66 -2.54
N ASN A 189 -3.73 -7.42 -2.45
CA ASN A 189 -2.43 -6.92 -2.90
C ASN A 189 -2.39 -6.92 -4.42
N PHE A 190 -1.83 -5.89 -5.01
CA PHE A 190 -1.71 -5.74 -6.45
C PHE A 190 -1.00 -6.93 -7.12
N GLU A 191 0.04 -7.45 -6.48
CA GLU A 191 0.82 -8.57 -6.97
C GLU A 191 0.08 -9.91 -6.96
N ASP A 192 -0.93 -10.05 -6.09
CA ASP A 192 -1.73 -11.27 -5.92
C ASP A 192 -3.00 -11.27 -6.82
N MET A 193 -3.33 -10.11 -7.42
CA MET A 193 -4.48 -9.97 -8.31
C MET A 193 -4.23 -10.65 -9.67
N THR A 194 -5.30 -11.16 -10.28
CA THR A 194 -5.24 -11.91 -11.55
C THR A 194 -5.25 -10.98 -12.75
N PRO A 195 -4.14 -10.84 -13.52
CA PRO A 195 -4.13 -10.01 -14.71
C PRO A 195 -4.94 -10.64 -15.85
N ILE A 196 -5.73 -9.81 -16.54
CA ILE A 196 -6.49 -10.18 -17.74
C ILE A 196 -6.17 -9.23 -18.89
N PHE A 197 -6.51 -9.61 -20.11
CA PHE A 197 -6.38 -8.72 -21.26
C PHE A 197 -7.37 -7.54 -21.15
N PRO A 198 -7.00 -6.35 -21.66
CA PRO A 198 -7.91 -5.23 -21.80
C PRO A 198 -9.19 -5.63 -22.54
N ASN A 199 -10.35 -5.50 -21.91
CA ASN A 199 -11.66 -5.86 -22.44
C ASN A 199 -12.65 -4.68 -22.46
N GLU A 200 -12.26 -3.55 -21.91
CA GLU A 200 -13.04 -2.30 -21.88
C GLU A 200 -12.22 -1.17 -22.48
N ARG A 201 -12.83 -0.41 -23.40
CA ARG A 201 -12.15 0.66 -24.12
C ARG A 201 -12.28 1.99 -23.40
N LEU A 202 -11.20 2.76 -23.41
CA LEU A 202 -11.19 4.18 -23.05
C LEU A 202 -11.51 5.00 -24.31
N HIS A 203 -12.65 5.65 -24.34
CA HIS A 203 -13.07 6.49 -25.47
C HIS A 203 -12.34 7.83 -25.44
N LEU A 204 -11.61 8.15 -26.51
CA LEU A 204 -10.83 9.38 -26.62
C LEU A 204 -11.52 10.42 -27.52
N GLU A 205 -12.40 10.01 -28.44
CA GLU A 205 -13.17 10.94 -29.24
C GLU A 205 -14.22 11.65 -28.37
N MET A 206 -14.30 12.97 -28.51
CA MET A 206 -15.31 13.81 -27.86
C MET A 206 -15.71 14.96 -28.79
N PRO A 207 -16.90 15.55 -28.63
CA PRO A 207 -17.31 16.75 -29.38
C PRO A 207 -16.27 17.89 -29.20
N GLY A 208 -15.73 18.39 -30.32
CA GLY A 208 -14.70 19.45 -30.33
C GLY A 208 -13.27 18.94 -30.08
N ALA A 209 -13.05 17.63 -30.03
CA ALA A 209 -11.70 17.05 -29.95
C ALA A 209 -10.91 17.30 -31.24
N SER A 210 -9.57 17.27 -31.13
CA SER A 210 -8.70 17.34 -32.28
C SER A 210 -8.87 16.11 -33.19
N VAL A 211 -8.57 16.27 -34.48
CA VAL A 211 -8.56 15.15 -35.44
C VAL A 211 -7.65 14.02 -34.96
N ALA A 212 -6.58 14.37 -34.28
CA ALA A 212 -5.64 13.39 -33.71
C ALA A 212 -6.32 12.43 -32.71
N MET A 213 -7.21 12.93 -31.85
CA MET A 213 -7.97 12.09 -30.90
C MET A 213 -8.88 11.11 -31.62
N ARG A 214 -9.55 11.58 -32.67
CA ARG A 214 -10.42 10.73 -33.49
C ARG A 214 -9.63 9.64 -34.22
N VAL A 215 -8.49 10.02 -34.82
CA VAL A 215 -7.59 9.06 -35.50
C VAL A 215 -7.07 8.03 -34.49
N MET A 216 -6.62 8.47 -33.31
CA MET A 216 -6.12 7.59 -32.26
C MET A 216 -7.22 6.62 -31.78
N ASP A 217 -8.41 7.11 -31.60
CA ASP A 217 -9.55 6.31 -31.13
C ASP A 217 -9.99 5.25 -32.15
N LEU A 218 -9.87 5.53 -33.45
CA LEU A 218 -10.24 4.60 -34.53
C LEU A 218 -9.14 3.60 -34.87
N ILE A 219 -7.88 4.05 -34.93
CA ILE A 219 -6.76 3.26 -35.47
C ILE A 219 -5.97 2.57 -34.35
N SER A 220 -5.87 3.19 -33.19
CA SER A 220 -5.09 2.71 -32.03
C SER A 220 -5.88 2.83 -30.74
N PRO A 221 -7.04 2.14 -30.64
CA PRO A 221 -7.88 2.24 -29.46
C PRO A 221 -7.12 1.80 -28.19
N VAL A 222 -7.35 2.51 -27.10
CA VAL A 222 -6.74 2.23 -25.81
C VAL A 222 -7.76 1.53 -24.90
N GLY A 223 -7.37 0.40 -24.33
CA GLY A 223 -8.18 -0.32 -23.35
C GLY A 223 -7.71 -0.09 -21.92
N LYS A 224 -8.62 -0.26 -20.95
CA LYS A 224 -8.29 -0.27 -19.52
C LYS A 224 -7.27 -1.38 -19.22
N GLY A 225 -6.14 -1.03 -18.60
CA GLY A 225 -5.03 -1.96 -18.36
C GLY A 225 -4.00 -2.06 -19.50
N GLN A 226 -4.15 -1.25 -20.55
CA GLN A 226 -3.25 -1.29 -21.69
C GLN A 226 -1.92 -0.58 -21.45
N ARG A 227 -0.87 -1.09 -22.11
CA ARG A 227 0.43 -0.43 -22.27
C ARG A 227 0.48 0.19 -23.66
N GLY A 228 0.48 1.54 -23.71
CA GLY A 228 0.57 2.29 -24.97
C GLY A 228 1.82 3.17 -25.00
N MET A 229 2.41 3.33 -26.19
CA MET A 229 3.58 4.19 -26.39
C MET A 229 3.36 5.14 -27.55
N ILE A 230 3.54 6.43 -27.30
CA ILE A 230 3.50 7.50 -28.31
C ILE A 230 4.94 7.81 -28.71
N VAL A 231 5.36 7.28 -29.84
CA VAL A 231 6.73 7.38 -30.33
C VAL A 231 6.83 8.41 -31.43
N SER A 232 7.70 9.41 -31.28
CA SER A 232 7.92 10.41 -32.31
C SER A 232 9.26 11.14 -32.13
N PRO A 233 9.76 11.83 -33.16
CA PRO A 233 10.89 12.74 -33.05
C PRO A 233 10.63 13.90 -32.07
N PRO A 234 11.67 14.60 -31.62
CA PRO A 234 11.51 15.83 -30.86
C PRO A 234 10.64 16.87 -31.60
N LYS A 235 9.91 17.70 -30.84
CA LYS A 235 9.05 18.79 -31.35
C LYS A 235 7.90 18.37 -32.29
N ALA A 236 7.47 17.10 -32.24
CA ALA A 236 6.37 16.57 -33.04
C ALA A 236 4.99 16.68 -32.35
N GLY A 237 4.87 17.45 -31.27
CA GLY A 237 3.59 17.70 -30.57
C GLY A 237 3.14 16.59 -29.60
N LYS A 238 4.07 15.78 -29.07
CA LYS A 238 3.75 14.71 -28.11
C LYS A 238 3.03 15.21 -26.86
N THR A 239 3.54 16.27 -26.23
CA THR A 239 2.95 16.85 -25.02
C THR A 239 1.55 17.38 -25.28
N THR A 240 1.30 17.98 -26.49
CA THR A 240 -0.04 18.41 -26.90
C THR A 240 -0.99 17.22 -27.04
N LEU A 241 -0.53 16.15 -27.69
CA LEU A 241 -1.31 14.91 -27.85
C LEU A 241 -1.62 14.28 -26.49
N LEU A 242 -0.66 14.26 -25.57
CA LEU A 242 -0.83 13.75 -24.20
C LEU A 242 -1.88 14.59 -23.42
N LYS A 243 -1.84 15.93 -23.57
CA LYS A 243 -2.86 16.83 -22.99
C LYS A 243 -4.24 16.56 -23.56
N ASP A 244 -4.36 16.34 -24.85
CA ASP A 244 -5.62 16.00 -25.49
C ASP A 244 -6.19 14.67 -24.99
N VAL A 245 -5.33 13.65 -24.83
CA VAL A 245 -5.70 12.36 -24.20
C VAL A 245 -6.19 12.57 -22.76
N ALA A 246 -5.47 13.36 -21.97
CA ALA A 246 -5.85 13.66 -20.58
C ALA A 246 -7.25 14.33 -20.51
N LYS A 247 -7.50 15.34 -21.37
CA LYS A 247 -8.80 16.01 -21.47
C LYS A 247 -9.92 15.04 -21.87
N SER A 248 -9.63 14.15 -22.82
CA SER A 248 -10.60 13.14 -23.28
C SER A 248 -10.95 12.14 -22.18
N VAL A 249 -9.94 11.59 -21.49
CA VAL A 249 -10.15 10.67 -20.36
C VAL A 249 -10.96 11.34 -19.26
N LYS A 250 -10.56 12.54 -18.83
CA LYS A 250 -11.28 13.31 -17.79
C LYS A 250 -12.75 13.53 -18.13
N ARG A 251 -13.06 13.82 -19.42
CA ARG A 251 -14.42 14.12 -19.86
C ARG A 251 -15.27 12.88 -20.05
N ASN A 252 -14.72 11.86 -20.71
CA ASN A 252 -15.47 10.66 -21.12
C ASN A 252 -15.53 9.59 -20.03
N SER A 253 -14.56 9.60 -19.09
CA SER A 253 -14.42 8.62 -18.01
C SER A 253 -14.06 9.33 -16.70
N PRO A 254 -14.96 10.15 -16.13
CA PRO A 254 -14.69 10.97 -14.94
C PRO A 254 -14.43 10.15 -13.67
N GLU A 255 -14.80 8.87 -13.67
CA GLU A 255 -14.53 7.91 -12.60
C GLU A 255 -13.07 7.43 -12.58
N VAL A 256 -12.38 7.53 -13.71
CA VAL A 256 -10.98 7.11 -13.85
C VAL A 256 -10.08 8.08 -13.11
N HIS A 257 -9.14 7.52 -12.35
CA HIS A 257 -8.10 8.31 -11.69
C HIS A 257 -6.94 8.56 -12.66
N LEU A 258 -6.70 9.82 -12.98
CA LEU A 258 -5.70 10.25 -13.96
C LEU A 258 -4.45 10.78 -13.22
N ILE A 259 -3.32 10.13 -13.45
CA ILE A 259 -2.02 10.60 -12.95
C ILE A 259 -1.16 11.02 -14.15
N ILE A 260 -0.71 12.26 -14.14
CA ILE A 260 0.21 12.77 -15.16
C ILE A 260 1.59 12.91 -14.52
N LEU A 261 2.56 12.19 -15.06
CA LEU A 261 3.95 12.17 -14.59
C LEU A 261 4.85 12.85 -15.61
N LEU A 262 5.42 13.99 -15.21
CA LEU A 262 6.33 14.79 -16.04
C LEU A 262 7.75 14.62 -15.51
N ILE A 263 8.65 14.09 -16.33
CA ILE A 263 10.03 13.81 -15.96
C ILE A 263 11.00 14.63 -16.81
N ASP A 264 11.84 15.43 -16.14
CA ASP A 264 12.86 16.26 -16.78
C ASP A 264 12.23 17.26 -17.80
N GLU A 265 11.00 17.75 -17.46
CA GLU A 265 10.28 18.74 -18.25
C GLU A 265 10.53 20.15 -17.71
N ARG A 266 10.18 21.16 -18.49
CA ARG A 266 10.36 22.56 -18.13
C ARG A 266 9.29 23.03 -17.17
N PRO A 267 9.60 23.90 -16.17
CA PRO A 267 8.60 24.42 -15.23
C PRO A 267 7.38 25.06 -15.90
N GLU A 268 7.58 25.79 -17.01
CA GLU A 268 6.48 26.39 -17.77
C GLU A 268 5.56 25.34 -18.43
N GLU A 269 6.07 24.19 -18.88
CA GLU A 269 5.27 23.09 -19.41
C GLU A 269 4.48 22.38 -18.32
N VAL A 270 5.07 22.28 -17.12
CA VAL A 270 4.40 21.75 -15.92
C VAL A 270 3.22 22.61 -15.53
N THR A 271 3.41 23.94 -15.48
CA THR A 271 2.35 24.92 -15.15
C THR A 271 1.21 24.84 -16.16
N ASP A 272 1.52 24.83 -17.46
CA ASP A 272 0.55 24.76 -18.54
C ASP A 272 -0.29 23.46 -18.48
N ILE A 273 0.28 22.33 -18.07
CA ILE A 273 -0.45 21.07 -17.90
C ILE A 273 -1.33 21.13 -16.64
N LYS A 274 -0.83 21.65 -15.53
CA LYS A 274 -1.61 21.81 -14.28
C LYS A 274 -2.85 22.67 -14.50
N GLU A 275 -2.69 23.82 -15.13
CA GLU A 275 -3.81 24.71 -15.43
C GLU A 275 -4.82 24.12 -16.43
N ALA A 276 -4.32 23.38 -17.43
CA ALA A 276 -5.16 22.78 -18.46
C ALA A 276 -5.99 21.59 -18.00
N ILE A 277 -5.53 20.87 -16.93
CA ILE A 277 -6.07 19.57 -16.52
C ILE A 277 -6.25 19.52 -15.01
N GLU A 278 -7.25 20.26 -14.50
CA GLU A 278 -7.66 20.18 -13.09
C GLU A 278 -8.86 19.28 -12.90
N GLY A 279 -8.94 18.55 -11.80
CA GLY A 279 -10.11 17.73 -11.46
C GLY A 279 -9.94 16.94 -10.17
N PRO A 280 -11.06 16.43 -9.60
CA PRO A 280 -11.01 15.73 -8.30
C PRO A 280 -10.24 14.40 -8.34
N ASN A 281 -10.19 13.75 -9.52
CA ASN A 281 -9.47 12.49 -9.73
C ASN A 281 -8.22 12.69 -10.60
N VAL A 282 -7.61 13.88 -10.55
CA VAL A 282 -6.42 14.20 -11.36
C VAL A 282 -5.27 14.57 -10.45
N GLU A 283 -4.14 13.90 -10.64
CA GLU A 283 -2.89 14.19 -9.96
C GLU A 283 -1.82 14.53 -11.01
N VAL A 284 -1.19 15.70 -10.92
CA VAL A 284 -0.06 16.10 -11.79
C VAL A 284 1.21 16.13 -10.95
N ILE A 285 2.05 15.14 -11.17
CA ILE A 285 3.29 14.90 -10.46
C ILE A 285 4.46 15.15 -11.41
N TYR A 286 5.48 15.81 -10.94
CA TYR A 286 6.57 16.24 -11.81
C TYR A 286 7.92 16.23 -11.10
N SER A 287 8.97 16.20 -11.91
CA SER A 287 10.33 16.49 -11.53
C SER A 287 10.97 17.22 -12.70
N THR A 288 11.33 18.50 -12.48
CA THR A 288 11.78 19.41 -13.52
C THR A 288 13.23 19.19 -13.91
N PHE A 289 13.66 19.73 -15.05
CA PHE A 289 14.98 19.48 -15.65
C PHE A 289 16.16 19.94 -14.78
N ASP A 290 15.94 20.84 -13.84
CA ASP A 290 16.91 21.36 -12.88
C ASP A 290 17.08 20.49 -11.63
N GLU A 291 16.25 19.45 -11.47
CA GLU A 291 16.33 18.52 -10.35
C GLU A 291 17.34 17.37 -10.61
N LEU A 292 17.76 16.73 -9.52
CA LEU A 292 18.71 15.62 -9.59
C LEU A 292 18.04 14.35 -10.17
N PRO A 293 18.80 13.48 -10.84
CA PRO A 293 18.31 12.20 -11.38
C PRO A 293 17.62 11.31 -10.33
N GLU A 294 18.08 11.37 -9.08
CA GLU A 294 17.50 10.66 -7.94
C GLU A 294 16.06 11.11 -7.65
N HIS A 295 15.73 12.40 -7.87
CA HIS A 295 14.38 12.91 -7.74
C HIS A 295 13.47 12.34 -8.84
N HIS A 296 13.92 12.32 -10.08
CA HIS A 296 13.19 11.70 -11.20
C HIS A 296 12.87 10.22 -10.92
N LYS A 297 13.86 9.48 -10.42
CA LYS A 297 13.69 8.10 -9.98
C LYS A 297 12.63 7.99 -8.90
N ARG A 298 12.77 8.74 -7.80
CA ARG A 298 11.91 8.66 -6.61
C ARG A 298 10.45 8.99 -6.94
N VAL A 299 10.22 10.07 -7.65
CA VAL A 299 8.88 10.47 -8.07
C VAL A 299 8.23 9.39 -8.92
N SER A 300 8.96 8.79 -9.87
CA SER A 300 8.43 7.71 -10.70
C SER A 300 8.07 6.46 -9.89
N GLU A 301 8.90 6.08 -8.92
CA GLU A 301 8.63 4.95 -8.03
C GLU A 301 7.41 5.22 -7.15
N MET A 302 7.24 6.44 -6.63
CA MET A 302 6.07 6.82 -5.85
C MET A 302 4.78 6.81 -6.68
N VAL A 303 4.83 7.31 -7.93
CA VAL A 303 3.67 7.34 -8.84
C VAL A 303 3.19 5.92 -9.17
N ILE A 304 4.10 4.99 -9.47
CA ILE A 304 3.68 3.62 -9.78
C ILE A 304 3.08 2.92 -8.56
N GLU A 305 3.64 3.13 -7.38
CA GLU A 305 3.08 2.59 -6.14
C GLU A 305 1.72 3.22 -5.84
N ARG A 306 1.54 4.54 -6.06
CA ARG A 306 0.24 5.20 -5.96
C ARG A 306 -0.80 4.57 -6.89
N GLY A 307 -0.46 4.37 -8.16
CA GLY A 307 -1.34 3.70 -9.12
C GLY A 307 -1.76 2.31 -8.66
N LYS A 308 -0.83 1.51 -8.14
CA LYS A 308 -1.12 0.19 -7.58
C LYS A 308 -2.08 0.25 -6.38
N ARG A 309 -1.89 1.20 -5.46
CA ARG A 309 -2.78 1.37 -4.30
C ARG A 309 -4.21 1.67 -4.70
N LEU A 310 -4.39 2.50 -5.73
CA LEU A 310 -5.72 2.80 -6.27
C LEU A 310 -6.38 1.56 -6.89
N VAL A 311 -5.62 0.77 -7.66
CA VAL A 311 -6.13 -0.49 -8.26
C VAL A 311 -6.51 -1.52 -7.18
N GLU A 312 -5.76 -1.60 -6.09
CA GLU A 312 -6.11 -2.46 -4.93
C GLU A 312 -7.48 -2.12 -4.33
N HIS A 313 -7.95 -0.89 -4.52
CA HIS A 313 -9.29 -0.42 -4.15
C HIS A 313 -10.31 -0.54 -5.30
N GLY A 314 -9.99 -1.29 -6.36
CA GLY A 314 -10.87 -1.49 -7.51
C GLY A 314 -11.05 -0.27 -8.42
N LYS A 315 -10.14 0.72 -8.34
CA LYS A 315 -10.19 1.92 -9.19
C LYS A 315 -9.51 1.67 -10.54
N ASP A 316 -10.06 2.28 -11.58
CA ASP A 316 -9.40 2.39 -12.86
C ASP A 316 -8.45 3.59 -12.87
N VAL A 317 -7.19 3.33 -13.21
CA VAL A 317 -6.12 4.33 -13.18
C VAL A 317 -5.49 4.46 -14.56
N VAL A 318 -5.30 5.70 -15.00
CA VAL A 318 -4.52 6.03 -16.21
C VAL A 318 -3.31 6.84 -15.81
N ILE A 319 -2.11 6.34 -16.10
CA ILE A 319 -0.86 7.08 -15.94
C ILE A 319 -0.39 7.54 -17.32
N LEU A 320 -0.25 8.86 -17.46
CA LEU A 320 0.35 9.49 -18.63
C LEU A 320 1.77 9.93 -18.27
N ILE A 321 2.81 9.40 -18.92
CA ILE A 321 4.19 9.78 -18.62
C ILE A 321 4.84 10.52 -19.80
N ASP A 322 5.35 11.71 -19.58
CA ASP A 322 6.22 12.49 -20.48
C ASP A 322 7.57 12.74 -19.80
N SER A 323 8.63 12.04 -20.13
CA SER A 323 8.71 10.91 -21.06
C SER A 323 9.46 9.71 -20.45
N ILE A 324 9.13 8.51 -20.90
CA ILE A 324 9.86 7.29 -20.47
C ILE A 324 11.33 7.31 -20.97
N THR A 325 11.63 8.00 -22.05
CA THR A 325 13.01 8.20 -22.54
C THR A 325 13.85 8.96 -21.52
N ARG A 326 13.31 10.04 -20.95
CA ARG A 326 14.00 10.85 -19.92
C ARG A 326 14.12 10.09 -18.62
N LEU A 327 13.11 9.31 -18.26
CA LEU A 327 13.18 8.42 -17.10
C LEU A 327 14.32 7.40 -17.26
N ALA A 328 14.45 6.76 -18.43
CA ALA A 328 15.52 5.82 -18.71
C ALA A 328 16.91 6.50 -18.64
N ARG A 329 17.03 7.75 -19.10
CA ARG A 329 18.26 8.54 -18.97
C ARG A 329 18.61 8.84 -17.53
N ALA A 330 17.63 9.20 -16.68
CA ALA A 330 17.84 9.42 -15.25
C ALA A 330 18.37 8.14 -14.58
N TYR A 331 17.76 6.99 -14.86
CA TYR A 331 18.27 5.72 -14.33
C TYR A 331 19.67 5.40 -14.83
N ASN A 332 20.03 5.75 -16.06
CA ASN A 332 21.37 5.54 -16.62
C ASN A 332 22.47 6.32 -15.88
N LEU A 333 22.11 7.45 -15.26
CA LEU A 333 23.04 8.23 -14.44
C LEU A 333 23.21 7.68 -13.02
N ILE A 334 22.20 6.93 -12.53
CA ILE A 334 22.15 6.47 -11.13
C ILE A 334 22.68 5.04 -10.99
N VAL A 335 22.38 4.16 -11.96
CA VAL A 335 22.76 2.74 -11.85
C VAL A 335 24.27 2.56 -11.93
N PRO A 336 24.86 1.66 -11.12
CA PRO A 336 26.26 1.30 -11.27
C PRO A 336 26.53 0.73 -12.66
N PRO A 337 27.62 1.09 -13.33
CA PRO A 337 27.92 0.63 -14.66
C PRO A 337 28.11 -0.90 -14.69
N SER A 338 27.35 -1.57 -15.57
CA SER A 338 27.42 -3.04 -15.75
C SER A 338 28.63 -3.53 -16.55
N GLY A 339 29.42 -2.60 -17.12
CA GLY A 339 30.52 -2.90 -18.05
C GLY A 339 30.05 -3.24 -19.47
N ARG A 340 28.75 -3.17 -19.73
CA ARG A 340 28.15 -3.36 -21.06
C ARG A 340 27.44 -2.07 -21.45
N THR A 341 27.65 -1.64 -22.70
CA THR A 341 27.02 -0.42 -23.20
C THR A 341 26.24 -0.72 -24.47
N LEU A 342 24.98 -0.35 -24.48
CA LEU A 342 24.13 -0.35 -25.66
C LEU A 342 24.43 0.89 -26.55
N SER A 343 23.85 0.93 -27.74
CA SER A 343 23.94 2.11 -28.61
C SER A 343 23.48 3.37 -27.85
N GLY A 344 24.20 4.48 -28.07
CA GLY A 344 23.90 5.76 -27.41
C GLY A 344 24.37 5.88 -25.95
N GLY A 345 25.28 5.02 -25.48
CA GLY A 345 25.87 5.11 -24.14
C GLY A 345 24.93 4.65 -23.01
N LEU A 346 23.90 3.87 -23.35
CA LEU A 346 22.92 3.36 -22.39
C LEU A 346 23.39 2.05 -21.75
N ASP A 347 23.43 1.97 -20.43
CA ASP A 347 23.66 0.72 -19.72
C ASP A 347 22.38 -0.14 -19.74
N PRO A 348 22.47 -1.46 -20.04
CA PRO A 348 21.30 -2.35 -20.02
C PRO A 348 20.57 -2.35 -18.67
N ALA A 349 21.28 -2.17 -17.55
CA ALA A 349 20.70 -2.11 -16.21
C ALA A 349 19.77 -0.91 -16.03
N ALA A 350 20.02 0.20 -16.71
CA ALA A 350 19.19 1.40 -16.68
C ALA A 350 17.77 1.19 -17.20
N LEU A 351 17.58 0.20 -18.08
CA LEU A 351 16.26 -0.12 -18.65
C LEU A 351 15.38 -0.96 -17.72
N HIS A 352 15.94 -1.56 -16.68
CA HIS A 352 15.21 -2.50 -15.84
C HIS A 352 14.00 -1.86 -15.12
N MET A 353 14.22 -0.73 -14.46
CA MET A 353 13.16 -0.05 -13.70
C MET A 353 12.12 0.64 -14.60
N PRO A 354 12.49 1.39 -15.65
CA PRO A 354 11.51 1.89 -16.62
C PRO A 354 10.66 0.79 -17.26
N LYS A 355 11.26 -0.38 -17.52
CA LYS A 355 10.54 -1.56 -18.03
C LYS A 355 9.56 -2.13 -16.98
N ARG A 356 9.95 -2.19 -15.71
CA ARG A 356 9.05 -2.59 -14.61
C ARG A 356 7.91 -1.59 -14.42
N PHE A 357 8.21 -0.30 -14.48
CA PHE A 357 7.20 0.76 -14.43
C PHE A 357 6.15 0.55 -15.51
N PHE A 358 6.57 0.49 -16.78
CA PHE A 358 5.66 0.29 -17.90
C PHE A 358 4.97 -1.08 -17.90
N GLY A 359 5.64 -2.10 -17.40
CA GLY A 359 5.12 -3.47 -17.26
C GLY A 359 4.08 -3.65 -16.14
N ALA A 360 3.94 -2.68 -15.25
CA ALA A 360 2.92 -2.72 -14.20
C ALA A 360 1.50 -2.52 -14.74
N ALA A 361 1.36 -1.93 -15.94
CA ALA A 361 0.06 -1.75 -16.59
C ALA A 361 -0.61 -3.10 -16.86
N ARG A 362 -1.81 -3.30 -16.30
CA ARG A 362 -2.63 -4.51 -16.47
C ARG A 362 -4.08 -4.23 -16.05
N ASN A 363 -5.00 -5.00 -16.62
CA ASN A 363 -6.38 -5.08 -16.18
C ASN A 363 -6.53 -6.24 -15.19
N MET A 364 -7.37 -6.10 -14.16
CA MET A 364 -7.52 -7.08 -13.09
C MET A 364 -8.90 -7.73 -13.10
N ARG A 365 -8.93 -9.05 -12.88
CA ARG A 365 -10.18 -9.81 -12.81
C ARG A 365 -11.02 -9.41 -11.60
N GLU A 366 -10.39 -9.10 -10.50
CA GLU A 366 -11.00 -8.71 -9.22
C GLU A 366 -11.60 -7.29 -9.26
N GLY A 367 -11.30 -6.54 -10.32
CA GLY A 367 -11.71 -5.14 -10.51
C GLY A 367 -10.54 -4.18 -10.45
N GLY A 368 -10.72 -3.04 -11.10
CA GLY A 368 -9.69 -2.03 -11.27
C GLY A 368 -8.70 -2.33 -12.39
N SER A 369 -8.09 -1.31 -12.91
CA SER A 369 -7.10 -1.41 -13.98
C SER A 369 -6.02 -0.35 -13.87
N LEU A 370 -4.81 -0.66 -14.33
CA LEU A 370 -3.71 0.28 -14.48
C LEU A 370 -3.34 0.39 -15.95
N THR A 371 -3.67 1.52 -16.56
CA THR A 371 -3.33 1.85 -17.96
C THR A 371 -2.14 2.80 -17.96
N ILE A 372 -1.13 2.56 -18.78
CA ILE A 372 0.02 3.45 -18.90
C ILE A 372 0.22 3.84 -20.37
N LEU A 373 0.17 5.15 -20.64
CA LEU A 373 0.53 5.75 -21.91
C LEU A 373 1.82 6.56 -21.74
N ALA A 374 2.87 6.13 -22.43
CA ALA A 374 4.18 6.73 -22.31
C ALA A 374 4.58 7.44 -23.62
N THR A 375 5.12 8.64 -23.51
CA THR A 375 5.80 9.25 -24.65
C THR A 375 7.23 8.75 -24.73
N ALA A 376 7.72 8.51 -25.94
CA ALA A 376 9.09 8.14 -26.21
C ALA A 376 9.67 8.99 -27.33
N LEU A 377 10.97 9.30 -27.21
CA LEU A 377 11.71 10.08 -28.17
C LEU A 377 12.57 9.16 -29.06
N VAL A 378 12.48 9.37 -30.36
CA VAL A 378 13.36 8.72 -31.38
C VAL A 378 14.11 9.79 -32.14
N GLU A 379 15.13 9.39 -32.92
CA GLU A 379 15.94 10.30 -33.73
C GLU A 379 16.59 11.44 -32.93
N THR A 380 17.03 11.12 -31.71
CA THR A 380 17.67 12.09 -30.80
C THR A 380 19.19 12.20 -31.01
N GLY A 381 19.76 11.42 -31.92
CA GLY A 381 21.21 11.30 -32.10
C GLY A 381 21.93 10.49 -31.05
N SER A 382 21.19 9.91 -30.13
CA SER A 382 21.73 9.07 -29.04
C SER A 382 21.18 7.64 -29.08
#